data_4797474cca23dbedbbe25dd579897cb0
#
_entry.id   4797474cca23dbedbbe25dd579897cb0
#
_cell.length_a   1.000
_cell.length_b   1.000
_cell.length_c   1.000
_cell.angle_alpha   90.00
_cell.angle_beta   90.00
_cell.angle_gamma   90.00
#
_symmetry.space_group_name_H-M   'P 1'
#
loop_
_entity.id
_entity.type
_entity.pdbx_description
1 polymer ?
#
loop_
_entity_poly.entity_id
_entity_poly.type
_entity_poly.pdbx_seq_one_letter_code
_entity_poly.pdbx_strand_id
1 'polypeptide(L)'
;MNCLQFKDFSDWDKQGLIYAWLLKQNGLNVKEIKFVALLKDHSKSKARQSAEYPQKPVVVHTVKATDEALAEIESFIKNKVQELEKAEKIADSELTPCTNEERWAKDKWAIMKAGRKTALKVCNSEEEAKSLMDQMGGTSIEFRAGESKKCVDGYCACRNFCPFYKSLNK
;
A
#
# COMPACT_ATOMS: atom_id res chain seq x y z
N MET A 1 15.19 1.41 6.57
CA MET A 1 13.81 0.90 6.44
C MET A 1 13.91 -0.59 6.25
N ASN A 2 13.25 -1.38 7.08
CA ASN A 2 13.45 -2.83 7.12
C ASN A 2 12.60 -3.46 6.01
N CYS A 3 13.20 -3.91 4.90
CA CYS A 3 12.50 -4.56 3.77
C CYS A 3 11.60 -5.75 4.19
N LEU A 4 11.78 -6.25 5.41
CA LEU A 4 10.99 -7.32 5.99
C LEU A 4 9.61 -6.91 6.52
N GLN A 5 9.36 -5.61 6.65
CA GLN A 5 8.01 -5.14 7.02
C GLN A 5 7.03 -5.22 5.85
N PHE A 6 7.53 -5.44 4.63
CA PHE A 6 6.72 -5.59 3.43
C PHE A 6 6.51 -7.07 3.11
N LYS A 7 5.68 -7.76 3.90
CA LYS A 7 5.11 -9.06 3.50
C LYS A 7 3.93 -8.90 2.53
N ASP A 8 3.54 -7.67 2.23
CA ASP A 8 2.47 -7.36 1.29
C ASP A 8 3.07 -7.07 -0.10
N PHE A 9 2.84 -7.97 -1.02
CA PHE A 9 3.27 -7.87 -2.42
C PHE A 9 2.10 -7.56 -3.37
N SER A 10 0.92 -7.22 -2.83
CA SER A 10 -0.32 -7.05 -3.61
C SER A 10 -0.18 -6.06 -4.76
N ASP A 11 0.51 -4.94 -4.55
CA ASP A 11 0.76 -3.94 -5.61
C ASP A 11 1.67 -4.51 -6.71
N TRP A 12 2.70 -5.29 -6.32
CA TRP A 12 3.59 -5.94 -7.28
C TRP A 12 2.87 -7.03 -8.07
N ASP A 13 2.06 -7.83 -7.38
CA ASP A 13 1.25 -8.89 -7.99
C ASP A 13 0.34 -8.30 -9.05
N LYS A 14 -0.39 -7.25 -8.70
CA LYS A 14 -1.27 -6.55 -9.61
C LYS A 14 -0.52 -5.97 -10.82
N GLN A 15 0.61 -5.31 -10.59
CA GLN A 15 1.44 -4.76 -11.65
C GLN A 15 1.96 -5.85 -12.58
N GLY A 16 2.45 -6.96 -12.03
CA GLY A 16 2.95 -8.08 -12.80
C GLY A 16 1.86 -8.74 -13.64
N LEU A 17 0.68 -8.92 -13.07
CA LEU A 17 -0.47 -9.48 -13.79
C LEU A 17 -0.96 -8.54 -14.91
N ILE A 18 -0.91 -7.21 -14.72
CA ILE A 18 -1.19 -6.25 -15.80
C ILE A 18 -0.19 -6.44 -16.96
N TYR A 19 1.10 -6.58 -16.66
CA TYR A 19 2.10 -6.84 -17.71
C TYR A 19 1.87 -8.19 -18.40
N ALA A 20 1.53 -9.24 -17.65
CA ALA A 20 1.21 -10.54 -18.24
C ALA A 20 -0.01 -10.48 -19.16
N TRP A 21 -1.05 -9.72 -18.77
CA TRP A 21 -2.24 -9.48 -19.60
C TRP A 21 -1.88 -8.72 -20.89
N LEU A 22 -1.09 -7.63 -20.79
CA LEU A 22 -0.62 -6.87 -21.96
C LEU A 22 0.21 -7.74 -22.92
N LEU A 23 1.08 -8.61 -22.40
CA LEU A 23 1.86 -9.54 -23.20
C LEU A 23 0.96 -10.57 -23.89
N LYS A 24 -0.09 -11.06 -23.21
CA LYS A 24 -1.08 -11.96 -23.80
C LYS A 24 -1.81 -11.31 -25.00
N GLN A 25 -2.13 -10.00 -24.92
CA GLN A 25 -2.72 -9.28 -26.06
C GLN A 25 -1.76 -9.20 -27.27
N ASN A 26 -0.46 -9.34 -27.03
CA ASN A 26 0.57 -9.37 -28.07
C ASN A 26 1.01 -10.81 -28.46
N GLY A 27 0.22 -11.81 -28.10
CA GLY A 27 0.46 -13.21 -28.46
C GLY A 27 1.51 -13.95 -27.61
N LEU A 28 1.98 -13.34 -26.51
CA LEU A 28 2.94 -13.95 -25.60
C LEU A 28 2.22 -14.53 -24.37
N ASN A 29 2.35 -15.82 -24.15
CA ASN A 29 1.70 -16.51 -23.05
C ASN A 29 2.61 -16.61 -21.81
N VAL A 30 2.41 -15.71 -20.85
CA VAL A 30 3.13 -15.71 -19.58
C VAL A 30 2.46 -16.69 -18.62
N LYS A 31 3.23 -17.61 -18.01
CA LYS A 31 2.75 -18.57 -17.01
C LYS A 31 2.97 -18.10 -15.58
N GLU A 32 4.08 -17.44 -15.33
CA GLU A 32 4.43 -16.92 -14.01
C GLU A 32 5.27 -15.65 -14.12
N ILE A 33 5.16 -14.81 -13.09
CA ILE A 33 5.93 -13.59 -12.90
C ILE A 33 6.82 -13.79 -11.68
N LYS A 34 8.09 -13.46 -11.77
CA LYS A 34 9.03 -13.51 -10.65
C LYS A 34 9.55 -12.12 -10.32
N PHE A 35 9.26 -11.66 -9.12
CA PHE A 35 9.84 -10.45 -8.57
C PHE A 35 11.08 -10.81 -7.76
N VAL A 36 12.23 -10.29 -8.16
CA VAL A 36 13.50 -10.52 -7.49
C VAL A 36 13.89 -9.26 -6.73
N ALA A 37 13.72 -9.28 -5.42
CA ALA A 37 14.06 -8.17 -4.55
C ALA A 37 15.48 -8.33 -3.99
N LEU A 38 16.35 -7.36 -4.26
CA LEU A 38 17.69 -7.28 -3.70
C LEU A 38 17.64 -6.45 -2.42
N LEU A 39 17.94 -7.07 -1.27
CA LEU A 39 17.90 -6.42 0.04
C LEU A 39 19.23 -5.71 0.30
N LYS A 40 19.30 -4.42 -0.04
CA LYS A 40 20.53 -3.61 0.08
C LYS A 40 21.00 -3.43 1.53
N ASP A 41 20.08 -3.47 2.49
CA ASP A 41 20.31 -3.34 3.94
C ASP A 41 20.37 -4.69 4.67
N HIS A 42 20.54 -5.80 3.93
CA HIS A 42 20.63 -7.13 4.50
C HIS A 42 21.83 -7.25 5.47
N SER A 43 21.54 -7.75 6.67
CA SER A 43 22.54 -7.95 7.71
C SER A 43 22.78 -9.45 7.99
N LYS A 44 23.98 -9.94 7.71
CA LYS A 44 24.36 -11.33 8.03
C LYS A 44 24.29 -11.62 9.54
N SER A 45 24.55 -10.61 10.38
CA SER A 45 24.44 -10.78 11.84
C SER A 45 22.99 -11.00 12.28
N LYS A 46 22.04 -10.22 11.75
CA LYS A 46 20.62 -10.39 12.03
C LYS A 46 20.08 -11.73 11.51
N ALA A 47 20.55 -12.18 10.34
CA ALA A 47 20.18 -13.48 9.78
C ALA A 47 20.60 -14.64 10.68
N ARG A 48 21.75 -14.53 11.34
CA ARG A 48 22.20 -15.56 12.32
C ARG A 48 21.41 -15.53 13.63
N GLN A 49 20.83 -14.40 14.00
CA GLN A 49 20.13 -14.20 15.26
C GLN A 49 18.63 -14.51 15.18
N SER A 50 18.03 -14.45 13.97
CA SER A 50 16.60 -14.61 13.79
C SER A 50 16.31 -15.41 12.52
N ALA A 51 15.59 -16.51 12.67
CA ALA A 51 15.11 -17.31 11.54
C ALA A 51 14.04 -16.58 10.71
N GLU A 52 13.34 -15.62 11.30
CA GLU A 52 12.35 -14.79 10.59
C GLU A 52 12.99 -13.72 9.68
N TYR A 53 14.27 -13.42 9.93
CA TYR A 53 15.02 -12.50 9.07
C TYR A 53 15.47 -13.24 7.80
N PRO A 54 15.40 -12.63 6.58
CA PRO A 54 15.86 -13.28 5.36
C PRO A 54 17.28 -13.78 5.50
N GLN A 55 17.45 -15.07 5.25
CA GLN A 55 18.76 -15.72 5.35
C GLN A 55 19.69 -15.33 4.20
N LYS A 56 19.12 -14.85 3.09
CA LYS A 56 19.85 -14.39 1.89
C LYS A 56 19.48 -12.94 1.56
N PRO A 57 20.39 -12.16 0.93
CA PRO A 57 20.11 -10.80 0.50
C PRO A 57 19.18 -10.72 -0.71
N VAL A 58 18.56 -11.81 -1.10
CA VAL A 58 17.64 -11.92 -2.24
C VAL A 58 16.39 -12.61 -1.79
N VAL A 59 15.25 -11.98 -2.09
CA VAL A 59 13.91 -12.57 -1.92
C VAL A 59 13.26 -12.68 -3.29
N VAL A 60 12.72 -13.85 -3.60
CA VAL A 60 11.96 -14.08 -4.83
C VAL A 60 10.50 -14.29 -4.46
N HIS A 61 9.64 -13.44 -4.99
CA HIS A 61 8.20 -13.60 -4.91
C HIS A 61 7.68 -14.02 -6.28
N THR A 62 6.82 -15.04 -6.34
CA THR A 62 6.32 -15.62 -7.59
C THR A 62 4.81 -15.54 -7.63
N VAL A 63 4.27 -15.01 -8.73
CA VAL A 63 2.85 -14.91 -9.02
C VAL A 63 2.52 -15.75 -10.24
N LYS A 64 1.47 -16.56 -10.17
CA LYS A 64 0.96 -17.33 -11.30
C LYS A 64 0.00 -16.49 -12.13
N ALA A 65 0.24 -16.42 -13.43
CA ALA A 65 -0.66 -15.78 -14.39
C ALA A 65 -1.71 -16.79 -14.88
N THR A 66 -2.66 -17.12 -14.01
CA THR A 66 -3.78 -18.02 -14.37
C THR A 66 -4.80 -17.30 -15.24
N ASP A 67 -5.63 -18.04 -15.96
CA ASP A 67 -6.67 -17.42 -16.80
C ASP A 67 -7.67 -16.65 -15.95
N GLU A 68 -7.98 -17.10 -14.75
CA GLU A 68 -8.86 -16.41 -13.80
C GLU A 68 -8.24 -15.07 -13.34
N ALA A 69 -6.96 -15.08 -12.92
CA ALA A 69 -6.26 -13.86 -12.51
C ALA A 69 -6.16 -12.85 -13.66
N LEU A 70 -5.93 -13.31 -14.88
CA LEU A 70 -5.88 -12.45 -16.07
C LEU A 70 -7.27 -11.89 -16.43
N ALA A 71 -8.36 -12.64 -16.22
CA ALA A 71 -9.72 -12.14 -16.41
C ALA A 71 -10.11 -11.08 -15.38
N GLU A 72 -9.67 -11.23 -14.13
CA GLU A 72 -9.86 -10.20 -13.08
C GLU A 72 -9.11 -8.90 -13.44
N ILE A 73 -7.87 -9.01 -13.91
CA ILE A 73 -7.09 -7.86 -14.37
C ILE A 73 -7.71 -7.20 -15.59
N GLU A 74 -8.20 -7.97 -16.55
CA GLU A 74 -8.91 -7.42 -17.71
C GLU A 74 -10.14 -6.60 -17.28
N SER A 75 -10.93 -7.16 -16.36
CA SER A 75 -12.09 -6.46 -15.79
C SER A 75 -11.69 -5.19 -15.06
N PHE A 76 -10.62 -5.24 -14.27
CA PHE A 76 -10.08 -4.07 -13.60
C PHE A 76 -9.65 -2.97 -14.59
N ILE A 77 -8.92 -3.34 -15.65
CA ILE A 77 -8.46 -2.38 -16.68
C ILE A 77 -9.66 -1.75 -17.39
N LYS A 78 -10.63 -2.55 -17.85
CA LYS A 78 -11.84 -2.06 -18.49
C LYS A 78 -12.63 -1.09 -17.62
N ASN A 79 -12.77 -1.40 -16.33
CA ASN A 79 -13.46 -0.52 -15.38
C ASN A 79 -12.71 0.81 -15.22
N LYS A 80 -11.37 0.78 -15.11
CA LYS A 80 -10.56 2.00 -14.98
C LYS A 80 -10.61 2.88 -16.24
N VAL A 81 -10.63 2.28 -17.41
CA VAL A 81 -10.81 3.03 -18.67
C VAL A 81 -12.19 3.69 -18.70
N GLN A 82 -13.25 2.97 -18.33
CA GLN A 82 -14.60 3.54 -18.28
C GLN A 82 -14.73 4.66 -17.24
N GLU A 83 -14.09 4.52 -16.08
CA GLU A 83 -14.04 5.58 -15.06
C GLU A 83 -13.36 6.83 -15.62
N LEU A 84 -12.25 6.68 -16.36
CA LEU A 84 -11.54 7.77 -17.00
C LEU A 84 -12.40 8.46 -18.04
N GLU A 85 -13.02 7.71 -18.95
CA GLU A 85 -13.91 8.24 -19.98
C GLU A 85 -15.10 9.03 -19.41
N LYS A 86 -15.62 8.62 -18.25
CA LYS A 86 -16.66 9.35 -17.53
C LYS A 86 -16.10 10.63 -16.90
N ALA A 87 -14.93 10.54 -16.28
CA ALA A 87 -14.28 11.66 -15.61
C ALA A 87 -13.91 12.78 -16.61
N GLU A 88 -13.52 12.44 -17.85
CA GLU A 88 -13.22 13.42 -18.91
C GLU A 88 -14.43 14.25 -19.35
N LYS A 89 -15.65 13.81 -19.05
CA LYS A 89 -16.90 14.45 -19.50
C LYS A 89 -17.54 15.34 -18.45
N ILE A 90 -17.03 15.36 -17.23
CA ILE A 90 -17.58 16.13 -16.11
C ILE A 90 -16.64 17.27 -15.72
N ALA A 91 -17.18 18.29 -15.06
CA ALA A 91 -16.37 19.39 -14.57
C ALA A 91 -15.42 18.97 -13.44
N ASP A 92 -14.26 19.61 -13.33
CA ASP A 92 -13.28 19.31 -12.26
C ASP A 92 -13.89 19.34 -10.85
N SER A 93 -14.88 20.23 -10.63
CA SER A 93 -15.59 20.37 -9.33
C SER A 93 -16.47 19.18 -8.98
N GLU A 94 -16.85 18.37 -9.95
CA GLU A 94 -17.72 17.19 -9.81
C GLU A 94 -16.91 15.89 -9.73
N LEU A 95 -15.59 15.95 -9.92
CA LEU A 95 -14.72 14.79 -9.81
C LEU A 95 -14.74 14.22 -8.40
N THR A 96 -14.97 12.92 -8.32
CA THR A 96 -14.92 12.20 -7.03
C THR A 96 -13.51 12.27 -6.44
N PRO A 97 -13.35 12.71 -5.19
CA PRO A 97 -12.05 12.72 -4.53
C PRO A 97 -11.46 11.30 -4.41
N CYS A 98 -10.15 11.19 -4.44
CA CYS A 98 -9.45 9.95 -4.11
C CYS A 98 -9.87 9.44 -2.73
N THR A 99 -9.84 8.13 -2.52
CA THR A 99 -10.10 7.49 -1.23
C THR A 99 -9.02 7.87 -0.20
N ASN A 100 -9.29 7.65 1.08
CA ASN A 100 -8.29 7.86 2.13
C ASN A 100 -7.02 7.02 1.90
N GLU A 101 -7.18 5.83 1.37
CA GLU A 101 -6.06 4.95 1.06
C GLU A 101 -5.19 5.51 -0.07
N GLU A 102 -5.81 5.96 -1.16
CA GLU A 102 -5.12 6.58 -2.30
C GLU A 102 -4.42 7.89 -1.93
N ARG A 103 -4.93 8.62 -0.93
CA ARG A 103 -4.32 9.84 -0.38
C ARG A 103 -3.26 9.59 0.68
N TRP A 104 -3.02 8.32 1.04
CA TRP A 104 -2.17 7.90 2.17
C TRP A 104 -2.65 8.44 3.53
N ALA A 105 -3.94 8.66 3.66
CA ALA A 105 -4.60 9.18 4.85
C ALA A 105 -5.14 8.04 5.71
N LYS A 106 -4.30 7.03 6.01
CA LYS A 106 -4.71 5.90 6.86
C LYS A 106 -4.73 6.32 8.32
N ASP A 107 -5.86 6.15 8.96
CA ASP A 107 -6.01 6.31 10.39
C ASP A 107 -5.09 5.35 11.16
N LYS A 108 -4.66 5.77 12.33
CA LYS A 108 -3.75 5.01 13.19
C LYS A 108 -4.25 5.02 14.63
N TRP A 109 -3.93 3.95 15.34
CA TRP A 109 -4.22 3.79 16.76
C TRP A 109 -2.92 3.57 17.51
N ALA A 110 -2.56 4.56 18.33
CA ALA A 110 -1.31 4.55 19.08
C ALA A 110 -1.53 4.00 20.50
N ILE A 111 -0.85 2.91 20.84
CA ILE A 111 -0.84 2.37 22.21
C ILE A 111 0.07 3.27 23.05
N MET A 112 -0.52 3.93 24.03
CA MET A 112 0.18 4.85 24.92
C MET A 112 0.42 4.20 26.29
N LYS A 113 1.43 4.69 27.00
CA LYS A 113 1.71 4.33 28.39
C LYS A 113 1.83 5.59 29.23
N ALA A 114 1.24 5.57 30.42
CA ALA A 114 1.33 6.69 31.36
C ALA A 114 2.81 7.10 31.59
N GLY A 115 3.06 8.40 31.58
CA GLY A 115 4.40 8.98 31.72
C GLY A 115 5.29 8.96 30.47
N ARG A 116 4.81 8.43 29.33
CA ARG A 116 5.57 8.47 28.04
C ARG A 116 4.92 9.42 27.05
N LYS A 117 5.75 10.22 26.37
CA LYS A 117 5.31 11.12 25.28
C LYS A 117 5.21 10.41 23.93
N THR A 118 5.84 9.24 23.80
CA THR A 118 5.87 8.47 22.54
C THR A 118 5.06 7.18 22.69
N ALA A 119 4.34 6.81 21.63
CA ALA A 119 3.61 5.56 21.58
C ALA A 119 4.53 4.34 21.79
N LEU A 120 4.02 3.31 22.45
CA LEU A 120 4.67 2.00 22.53
C LEU A 120 4.65 1.31 21.16
N LYS A 121 3.47 1.38 20.51
CA LYS A 121 3.25 0.87 19.15
C LYS A 121 2.15 1.68 18.46
N VAL A 122 2.23 1.80 17.14
CA VAL A 122 1.18 2.37 16.31
C VAL A 122 0.60 1.25 15.45
N CYS A 123 -0.70 1.04 15.56
CA CYS A 123 -1.48 0.00 14.91
C CYS A 123 -2.29 0.56 13.74
N ASN A 124 -2.70 -0.31 12.82
CA ASN A 124 -3.49 0.07 11.65
C ASN A 124 -5.01 -0.05 11.87
N SER A 125 -5.42 -0.70 12.97
CA SER A 125 -6.82 -0.78 13.39
C SER A 125 -6.95 -0.68 14.91
N GLU A 126 -8.16 -0.35 15.36
CA GLU A 126 -8.47 -0.29 16.78
C GLU A 126 -8.42 -1.67 17.44
N GLU A 127 -8.89 -2.70 16.71
CA GLU A 127 -8.90 -4.08 17.17
C GLU A 127 -7.47 -4.59 17.40
N GLU A 128 -6.54 -4.30 16.47
CA GLU A 128 -5.13 -4.61 16.65
C GLU A 128 -4.56 -3.92 17.89
N ALA A 129 -4.88 -2.63 18.07
CA ALA A 129 -4.40 -1.88 19.22
C ALA A 129 -4.95 -2.44 20.54
N LYS A 130 -6.24 -2.78 20.60
CA LYS A 130 -6.87 -3.40 21.78
C LYS A 130 -6.25 -4.75 22.12
N SER A 131 -6.02 -5.61 21.12
CA SER A 131 -5.44 -6.94 21.32
C SER A 131 -4.00 -6.91 21.84
N LEU A 132 -3.24 -5.87 21.52
CA LEU A 132 -1.84 -5.72 21.90
C LEU A 132 -1.61 -4.85 23.13
N MET A 133 -2.61 -4.06 23.54
CA MET A 133 -2.47 -3.07 24.62
C MET A 133 -1.98 -3.72 25.92
N ASP A 134 -2.63 -4.80 26.36
CA ASP A 134 -2.29 -5.49 27.60
C ASP A 134 -0.92 -6.18 27.51
N GLN A 135 -0.62 -6.81 26.39
CA GLN A 135 0.66 -7.50 26.16
C GLN A 135 1.85 -6.53 26.19
N MET A 136 1.62 -5.28 25.77
CA MET A 136 2.66 -4.24 25.73
C MET A 136 2.69 -3.37 26.99
N GLY A 137 1.81 -3.60 27.94
CA GLY A 137 1.68 -2.78 29.16
C GLY A 137 1.24 -1.35 28.83
N GLY A 138 0.40 -1.20 27.81
CA GLY A 138 -0.25 0.07 27.44
C GLY A 138 -1.34 0.44 28.44
N THR A 139 -1.61 1.75 28.59
CA THR A 139 -2.64 2.27 29.50
C THR A 139 -3.81 2.90 28.76
N SER A 140 -3.60 3.30 27.50
CA SER A 140 -4.63 3.90 26.66
C SER A 140 -4.32 3.74 25.17
N ILE A 141 -5.36 3.90 24.35
CA ILE A 141 -5.25 3.95 22.90
C ILE A 141 -5.64 5.37 22.45
N GLU A 142 -4.74 6.01 21.71
CA GLU A 142 -4.95 7.33 21.12
C GLU A 142 -5.26 7.15 19.62
N PHE A 143 -6.43 7.63 19.19
CA PHE A 143 -6.78 7.69 17.79
C PHE A 143 -6.04 8.84 17.11
N ARG A 144 -5.43 8.57 15.97
CA ARG A 144 -4.74 9.53 15.11
C ARG A 144 -5.34 9.48 13.72
N ALA A 145 -6.11 10.51 13.39
CA ALA A 145 -6.68 10.66 12.06
C ALA A 145 -5.58 10.74 11.00
N GLY A 146 -5.80 10.07 9.88
CA GLY A 146 -4.87 10.07 8.76
C GLY A 146 -4.86 11.44 8.07
N GLU A 147 -3.67 11.98 7.86
CA GLU A 147 -3.46 13.16 7.02
C GLU A 147 -3.29 12.74 5.56
N SER A 148 -3.82 13.53 4.62
CA SER A 148 -3.69 13.28 3.17
C SER A 148 -2.26 13.57 2.68
N LYS A 149 -1.28 12.85 3.19
CA LYS A 149 0.16 13.08 2.96
C LYS A 149 0.54 13.12 1.50
N LYS A 150 -0.03 12.25 0.67
CA LYS A 150 0.22 12.26 -0.78
C LYS A 150 -0.11 13.61 -1.41
N CYS A 151 -1.16 14.28 -0.92
CA CYS A 151 -1.58 15.60 -1.40
C CYS A 151 -0.72 16.72 -0.82
N VAL A 152 -0.57 16.73 0.52
CA VAL A 152 0.09 17.82 1.27
C VAL A 152 1.59 17.83 1.00
N ASP A 153 2.25 16.67 1.05
CA ASP A 153 3.71 16.54 0.88
C ASP A 153 4.16 16.62 -0.61
N GLY A 154 3.20 16.80 -1.54
CA GLY A 154 3.53 17.05 -2.96
C GLY A 154 3.78 15.82 -3.82
N TYR A 155 3.46 14.63 -3.34
CA TYR A 155 3.61 13.39 -4.12
C TYR A 155 2.54 13.21 -5.21
N CYS A 156 1.45 14.01 -5.18
CA CYS A 156 0.40 13.96 -6.18
C CYS A 156 0.65 15.00 -7.29
N ALA A 157 0.87 14.53 -8.52
CA ALA A 157 1.08 15.41 -9.67
C ALA A 157 -0.15 16.28 -9.99
N CYS A 158 -1.36 15.78 -9.68
CA CYS A 158 -2.63 16.45 -9.99
C CYS A 158 -3.10 17.42 -8.90
N ARG A 159 -2.36 17.59 -7.79
CA ARG A 159 -2.83 18.34 -6.62
C ARG A 159 -3.29 19.76 -6.94
N ASN A 160 -2.60 20.46 -7.85
CA ASN A 160 -2.89 21.85 -8.19
C ASN A 160 -4.24 22.02 -8.90
N PHE A 161 -4.74 20.99 -9.55
CA PHE A 161 -6.02 20.96 -10.26
C PHE A 161 -7.13 20.33 -9.41
N CYS A 162 -6.77 19.60 -8.34
CA CYS A 162 -7.68 18.78 -7.54
C CYS A 162 -8.58 19.66 -6.64
N PRO A 163 -9.91 19.60 -6.78
CA PRO A 163 -10.85 20.33 -5.93
C PRO A 163 -10.70 19.98 -4.46
N PHE A 164 -10.47 18.70 -4.14
CA PHE A 164 -10.24 18.25 -2.78
C PHE A 164 -9.00 18.90 -2.15
N TYR A 165 -7.87 18.94 -2.85
CA TYR A 165 -6.68 19.60 -2.32
C TYR A 165 -6.88 21.09 -2.11
N LYS A 166 -7.60 21.77 -3.01
CA LYS A 166 -7.97 23.18 -2.85
C LYS A 166 -8.85 23.41 -1.63
N SER A 167 -9.68 22.45 -1.23
CA SER A 167 -10.53 22.54 -0.03
C SER A 167 -9.74 22.39 1.27
N LEU A 168 -8.60 21.69 1.27
CA LEU A 168 -7.74 21.52 2.45
C LEU A 168 -7.00 22.82 2.83
N ASN A 169 -6.86 23.76 1.89
CA ASN A 169 -6.10 25.02 2.06
C ASN A 169 -7.04 26.24 2.17
N LYS A 170 -8.31 26.03 2.43
CA LYS A 170 -9.27 27.05 2.80
C LYS A 170 -9.45 27.04 4.31
#